data_c110e59d1d1b734ce5ef82c203fce393
#
_entry.id   c110e59d1d1b734ce5ef82c203fce393
#
_cell.length_a   1.000
_cell.length_b   1.000
_cell.length_c   1.000
_cell.angle_alpha   90.00
_cell.angle_beta   90.00
_cell.angle_gamma   90.00
#
_symmetry.space_group_name_H-M   'P 1'
#
loop_
_entity.id
_entity.type
_entity.pdbx_description
1 polymer ?
#
loop_
_entity_poly.entity_id
_entity_poly.type
_entity_poly.pdbx_seq_one_letter_code
_entity_poly.pdbx_strand_id
1 'polypeptide(L)'
;MGEKHPAMGKHHQQQAAPILSLHTFCYFLFAVTSISFVPFLYMAYKPCRAEDFVRGSREVDPSLWSGHLDSLPFAWNHLHFSTYPSPRRLTIALFVKRWPKGDRAGGMERHALTLHQALARRGHVTHVFTPHPGGLAPPPPTNMVYHFSEPNPGGGFNARLAWEQFAAADAHHPFDVVHSESVALPHALARNLSNVAVSWHGIAYEVVHSDIVQDLVRPPGEPRTKEQQRRMEERLFRVVEEVKFFDSYAHHVATSDHVGDILRRIYMIPPERVHVILNGVDEKIFNQEAERGLAFRRKHGVPESAKLVVGMSGRLVKDKGHPIMVEALRQVLDEDPGAMDGVFFLVAGDGPWGDRYRDLGPNFLVLGPLDRPALSDFYNALDVFAHPTLRAQGLDQTVLEAMISGKPIMVARFASITESAVVSPEMGYVFSPKVGQLKQALYRVIRDGKEVLEKKGSVAKQRALKLFTATKMAAAFERLFLCISAKNKGEGKDYCSYPLASD
;
A
#
# COMPACT_ATOMS: atom_id res chain seq x y z
N MET A 1 3.49 23.98 102.34
CA MET A 1 2.18 23.55 102.78
C MET A 1 1.64 22.65 101.76
N GLY A 2 1.61 21.51 101.98
CA GLY A 2 0.79 20.42 102.46
C GLY A 2 0.61 19.46 101.29
N GLU A 3 1.20 18.36 101.41
CA GLU A 3 0.70 17.06 101.86
C GLU A 3 -0.25 16.38 100.82
N LYS A 4 -0.02 15.23 100.41
CA LYS A 4 0.18 13.82 100.76
C LYS A 4 -0.49 12.91 99.72
N HIS A 5 0.24 11.98 99.28
CA HIS A 5 0.00 10.51 99.06
C HIS A 5 -1.44 9.92 99.19
N PRO A 6 -1.64 8.65 98.72
CA PRO A 6 -1.08 7.78 97.67
C PRO A 6 -2.20 6.96 96.95
N ALA A 7 -1.78 6.12 96.10
CA ALA A 7 -2.19 4.74 95.89
C ALA A 7 -2.87 4.28 94.58
N MET A 8 -2.34 3.26 94.20
CA MET A 8 -2.77 1.96 93.75
C MET A 8 -2.68 1.67 92.23
N GLY A 9 -1.73 0.79 91.99
CA GLY A 9 -1.44 0.24 90.70
C GLY A 9 -2.52 -0.67 90.15
N LYS A 10 -2.56 -0.71 88.87
CA LYS A 10 -3.11 -1.84 88.15
C LYS A 10 -2.11 -2.27 87.07
N HIS A 11 -1.59 -3.50 87.28
CA HIS A 11 -0.83 -4.24 86.31
C HIS A 11 -1.67 -4.47 85.04
N HIS A 12 -1.25 -3.87 83.96
CA HIS A 12 -1.64 -4.35 82.60
C HIS A 12 -0.48 -5.17 82.07
N GLN A 13 -0.71 -6.49 82.01
CA GLN A 13 0.11 -7.41 81.20
C GLN A 13 0.03 -7.00 79.74
N GLN A 14 1.11 -6.45 79.20
CA GLN A 14 1.34 -6.36 77.77
C GLN A 14 1.67 -7.76 77.27
N GLN A 15 0.73 -8.34 76.52
CA GLN A 15 1.04 -9.50 75.66
C GLN A 15 2.00 -9.05 74.55
N ALA A 16 3.21 -9.57 74.60
CA ALA A 16 4.17 -9.41 73.50
C ALA A 16 3.69 -10.15 72.28
N ALA A 17 3.50 -9.42 71.18
CA ALA A 17 3.24 -10.03 69.89
C ALA A 17 4.45 -10.89 69.48
N PRO A 18 4.24 -12.05 68.82
CA PRO A 18 5.33 -12.93 68.45
C PRO A 18 6.18 -12.22 67.35
N ILE A 19 7.45 -11.98 67.71
CA ILE A 19 8.44 -11.49 66.73
C ILE A 19 8.70 -12.66 65.81
N LEU A 20 8.12 -12.53 64.54
CA LEU A 20 8.47 -13.45 63.46
C LEU A 20 10.00 -13.42 63.29
N SER A 21 10.64 -14.57 63.34
CA SER A 21 12.09 -14.65 63.14
C SER A 21 12.45 -14.08 61.77
N LEU A 22 13.57 -13.38 61.69
CA LEU A 22 14.07 -12.80 60.43
C LEU A 22 14.07 -13.84 59.28
N HIS A 23 14.30 -15.10 59.61
CA HIS A 23 14.24 -16.23 58.67
C HIS A 23 12.82 -16.45 58.10
N THR A 24 11.79 -16.43 58.95
CA THR A 24 10.39 -16.60 58.51
C THR A 24 9.94 -15.44 57.67
N PHE A 25 10.40 -14.20 57.97
CA PHE A 25 10.12 -13.03 57.16
C PHE A 25 10.81 -13.11 55.78
N CYS A 26 12.08 -13.54 55.73
CA CYS A 26 12.80 -13.74 54.45
C CYS A 26 12.18 -14.84 53.60
N TYR A 27 11.73 -15.95 54.20
CA TYR A 27 11.01 -17.00 53.45
C TYR A 27 9.67 -16.53 52.94
N PHE A 28 8.91 -15.73 53.67
CA PHE A 28 7.65 -15.15 53.24
C PHE A 28 7.87 -14.15 52.07
N LEU A 29 8.89 -13.28 52.19
CA LEU A 29 9.26 -12.34 51.12
C LEU A 29 9.68 -13.09 49.84
N PHE A 30 10.50 -14.16 49.99
CA PHE A 30 10.94 -14.97 48.86
C PHE A 30 9.77 -15.74 48.21
N ALA A 31 8.84 -16.25 48.99
CA ALA A 31 7.63 -16.91 48.47
C ALA A 31 6.71 -15.93 47.74
N VAL A 32 6.48 -14.74 48.30
CA VAL A 32 5.63 -13.70 47.66
C VAL A 32 6.27 -13.17 46.37
N THR A 33 7.59 -12.93 46.38
CA THR A 33 8.28 -12.49 45.16
C THR A 33 8.33 -13.59 44.11
N SER A 34 8.55 -14.86 44.48
CA SER A 34 8.54 -15.98 43.55
C SER A 34 7.14 -16.21 42.94
N ILE A 35 6.07 -16.14 43.75
CA ILE A 35 4.68 -16.28 43.28
C ILE A 35 4.28 -15.11 42.34
N SER A 36 4.82 -13.92 42.57
CA SER A 36 4.54 -12.75 41.72
C SER A 36 5.41 -12.71 40.46
N PHE A 37 6.66 -13.19 40.55
CA PHE A 37 7.63 -13.13 39.43
C PHE A 37 7.47 -14.29 38.42
N VAL A 38 7.07 -15.48 38.88
CA VAL A 38 6.87 -16.64 37.98
C VAL A 38 5.80 -16.40 36.94
N PRO A 39 4.62 -15.84 37.27
CA PRO A 39 3.63 -15.47 36.22
C PRO A 39 4.13 -14.36 35.30
N PHE A 40 4.91 -13.40 35.83
CA PHE A 40 5.48 -12.31 35.04
C PHE A 40 6.55 -12.82 34.07
N LEU A 41 7.44 -13.71 34.51
CA LEU A 41 8.40 -14.40 33.65
C LEU A 41 7.72 -15.31 32.65
N TYR A 42 6.65 -16.00 33.02
CA TYR A 42 5.85 -16.83 32.10
C TYR A 42 5.15 -16.01 31.05
N MET A 43 4.61 -14.83 31.39
CA MET A 43 4.05 -13.88 30.41
C MET A 43 5.14 -13.22 29.52
N ALA A 44 6.31 -12.90 30.10
CA ALA A 44 7.42 -12.33 29.34
C ALA A 44 8.12 -13.35 28.42
N TYR A 45 8.07 -14.64 28.74
CA TYR A 45 8.64 -15.73 27.95
C TYR A 45 7.63 -16.44 27.04
N LYS A 46 6.34 -16.14 27.11
CA LYS A 46 5.40 -16.57 26.08
C LYS A 46 5.80 -15.85 24.80
N PRO A 47 6.35 -16.54 23.80
CA PRO A 47 6.48 -15.91 22.50
C PRO A 47 5.06 -15.47 22.11
N CYS A 48 4.86 -14.17 21.85
CA CYS A 48 3.64 -13.70 21.21
C CYS A 48 3.48 -14.50 19.92
N ARG A 49 2.73 -15.58 19.96
CA ARG A 49 2.29 -16.26 18.73
C ARG A 49 1.40 -15.26 18.02
N ALA A 50 1.77 -14.94 16.81
CA ALA A 50 0.94 -14.11 15.94
C ALA A 50 -0.53 -14.63 15.84
N GLU A 51 -0.76 -15.88 16.19
CA GLU A 51 -2.06 -16.54 16.28
C GLU A 51 -2.95 -16.02 17.41
N ASP A 52 -2.37 -15.53 18.53
CA ASP A 52 -3.17 -15.05 19.68
C ASP A 52 -3.73 -13.62 19.48
N PHE A 53 -3.17 -12.85 18.55
CA PHE A 53 -3.65 -11.50 18.24
C PHE A 53 -4.81 -11.50 17.19
N VAL A 54 -5.01 -12.61 16.49
CA VAL A 54 -6.03 -12.77 15.43
C VAL A 54 -7.38 -13.25 16.00
N ARG A 55 -7.48 -13.62 17.26
CA ARG A 55 -8.69 -14.25 17.85
C ARG A 55 -9.79 -13.29 18.28
N GLY A 56 -9.81 -12.04 17.83
CA GLY A 56 -10.82 -11.02 18.20
C GLY A 56 -11.83 -10.63 17.13
N SER A 57 -11.54 -10.80 15.86
CA SER A 57 -12.51 -10.58 14.77
C SER A 57 -12.88 -11.93 14.18
N ARG A 58 -14.17 -12.32 14.27
CA ARG A 58 -14.70 -13.35 13.38
C ARG A 58 -14.36 -12.89 11.97
N GLU A 59 -13.51 -13.62 11.28
CA GLU A 59 -13.24 -13.41 9.87
C GLU A 59 -14.59 -13.51 9.15
N VAL A 60 -15.12 -12.37 8.75
CA VAL A 60 -16.39 -12.31 8.03
C VAL A 60 -16.12 -12.90 6.65
N ASP A 61 -16.75 -14.02 6.33
CA ASP A 61 -16.65 -14.58 4.97
C ASP A 61 -17.27 -13.59 3.97
N PRO A 62 -16.45 -13.01 3.06
CA PRO A 62 -16.94 -12.04 2.10
C PRO A 62 -18.05 -12.58 1.20
N SER A 63 -18.10 -13.90 0.97
CA SER A 63 -19.13 -14.53 0.12
C SER A 63 -20.53 -14.58 0.74
N LEU A 64 -20.60 -14.46 2.07
CA LEU A 64 -21.84 -14.50 2.84
C LEU A 64 -22.26 -13.10 3.33
N TRP A 65 -21.45 -12.07 3.07
CA TRP A 65 -21.75 -10.74 3.57
C TRP A 65 -22.90 -10.09 2.79
N SER A 66 -23.81 -9.49 3.53
CA SER A 66 -24.88 -8.65 3.01
C SER A 66 -25.11 -7.46 3.93
N GLY A 67 -25.49 -6.33 3.37
CA GLY A 67 -25.74 -5.11 4.14
C GLY A 67 -25.42 -3.84 3.38
N HIS A 68 -25.34 -2.74 4.11
CA HIS A 68 -25.03 -1.44 3.55
C HIS A 68 -23.51 -1.30 3.35
N LEU A 69 -23.06 -0.95 2.13
CA LEU A 69 -21.66 -0.91 1.72
C LEU A 69 -20.78 0.04 2.55
N ASP A 70 -21.35 1.08 3.15
CA ASP A 70 -20.63 1.98 4.05
C ASP A 70 -20.17 1.29 5.36
N SER A 71 -20.77 0.15 5.72
CA SER A 71 -20.41 -0.65 6.89
C SER A 71 -19.51 -1.85 6.56
N LEU A 72 -19.02 -1.94 5.33
CA LEU A 72 -18.21 -3.07 4.88
C LEU A 72 -16.87 -3.15 5.63
N PRO A 73 -16.55 -4.27 6.32
CA PRO A 73 -15.36 -4.37 7.15
C PRO A 73 -14.08 -4.75 6.39
N PHE A 74 -14.16 -5.01 5.09
CA PHE A 74 -13.05 -5.41 4.21
C PHE A 74 -13.10 -4.66 2.88
N ALA A 75 -12.08 -4.85 2.02
CA ALA A 75 -12.03 -4.18 0.72
C ALA A 75 -13.16 -4.64 -0.21
N TRP A 76 -13.76 -3.67 -0.93
CA TRP A 76 -14.89 -3.89 -1.85
C TRP A 76 -14.57 -4.91 -2.94
N ASN A 77 -13.30 -5.08 -3.32
CA ASN A 77 -12.85 -6.06 -4.31
C ASN A 77 -13.15 -7.52 -3.92
N HIS A 78 -13.41 -7.81 -2.65
CA HIS A 78 -13.81 -9.15 -2.21
C HIS A 78 -15.26 -9.49 -2.60
N LEU A 79 -16.11 -8.48 -2.83
CA LEU A 79 -17.48 -8.67 -3.27
C LEU A 79 -17.56 -9.00 -4.77
N HIS A 80 -18.68 -9.60 -5.14
CA HIS A 80 -19.01 -9.88 -6.54
C HIS A 80 -20.00 -8.83 -7.05
N PHE A 81 -19.48 -7.79 -7.70
CA PHE A 81 -20.32 -6.86 -8.42
C PHE A 81 -20.52 -7.34 -9.86
N SER A 82 -21.65 -6.97 -10.46
CA SER A 82 -21.98 -7.34 -11.84
C SER A 82 -20.84 -7.03 -12.81
N THR A 83 -20.48 -8.01 -13.64
CA THR A 83 -19.53 -7.82 -14.75
C THR A 83 -20.16 -7.03 -15.89
N TYR A 84 -21.49 -7.01 -15.96
CA TYR A 84 -22.21 -6.19 -16.94
C TYR A 84 -22.28 -4.73 -16.48
N PRO A 85 -22.17 -3.77 -17.41
CA PRO A 85 -22.35 -2.36 -17.11
C PRO A 85 -23.72 -2.07 -16.49
N SER A 86 -23.77 -1.14 -15.53
CA SER A 86 -25.06 -0.64 -15.03
C SER A 86 -25.86 -0.01 -16.16
N PRO A 87 -27.20 -0.18 -16.20
CA PRO A 87 -28.05 0.55 -17.14
C PRO A 87 -28.00 2.07 -16.90
N ARG A 88 -27.72 2.49 -15.67
CA ARG A 88 -27.53 3.90 -15.33
C ARG A 88 -26.14 4.35 -15.74
N ARG A 89 -26.06 5.39 -16.56
CA ARG A 89 -24.79 6.04 -16.98
C ARG A 89 -24.51 7.21 -16.05
N LEU A 90 -23.24 7.38 -15.71
CA LEU A 90 -22.77 8.49 -14.89
C LEU A 90 -21.90 9.43 -15.72
N THR A 91 -22.01 10.71 -15.43
CA THR A 91 -21.04 11.73 -15.88
C THR A 91 -20.12 12.05 -14.72
N ILE A 92 -18.83 11.75 -14.87
CA ILE A 92 -17.82 11.80 -13.81
C ILE A 92 -16.83 12.91 -14.10
N ALA A 93 -16.61 13.82 -13.16
CA ALA A 93 -15.50 14.78 -13.22
C ALA A 93 -14.27 14.17 -12.50
N LEU A 94 -13.13 14.06 -13.21
CA LEU A 94 -11.87 13.58 -12.64
C LEU A 94 -10.85 14.71 -12.54
N PHE A 95 -10.34 14.98 -11.34
CA PHE A 95 -9.20 15.85 -11.12
C PHE A 95 -7.92 15.04 -10.93
N VAL A 96 -6.91 15.33 -11.76
CA VAL A 96 -5.59 14.66 -11.66
C VAL A 96 -4.46 15.62 -11.99
N LYS A 97 -3.40 15.62 -11.15
CA LYS A 97 -2.24 16.54 -11.29
C LYS A 97 -1.39 16.28 -12.52
N ARG A 98 -1.47 15.11 -13.10
CA ARG A 98 -0.82 14.70 -14.35
C ARG A 98 -1.65 13.64 -15.03
N TRP A 99 -1.83 13.78 -16.33
CA TRP A 99 -2.36 12.71 -17.15
C TRP A 99 -1.20 12.00 -17.86
N PRO A 100 -1.23 10.68 -18.04
CA PRO A 100 -0.16 9.95 -18.70
C PRO A 100 0.18 10.51 -20.07
N LYS A 101 1.48 10.74 -20.29
CA LYS A 101 2.02 11.12 -21.59
C LYS A 101 2.65 9.89 -22.23
N GLY A 102 1.93 9.25 -23.13
CA GLY A 102 2.34 7.97 -23.71
C GLY A 102 2.48 6.90 -22.63
N ASP A 103 3.47 6.03 -22.76
CA ASP A 103 3.66 4.86 -21.90
C ASP A 103 4.45 5.15 -20.59
N ARG A 104 4.96 6.38 -20.45
CA ARG A 104 5.75 6.78 -19.26
C ARG A 104 4.86 7.46 -18.22
N ALA A 105 4.31 6.66 -17.31
CA ALA A 105 3.45 7.17 -16.23
C ALA A 105 3.88 6.61 -14.87
N GLY A 106 3.73 7.44 -13.82
CA GLY A 106 3.86 7.00 -12.43
C GLY A 106 2.68 6.11 -12.00
N GLY A 107 2.77 5.54 -10.79
CA GLY A 107 1.72 4.63 -10.29
C GLY A 107 0.34 5.27 -10.20
N MET A 108 0.25 6.53 -9.73
CA MET A 108 -1.01 7.26 -9.60
C MET A 108 -1.62 7.58 -10.97
N GLU A 109 -0.81 8.05 -11.92
CA GLU A 109 -1.27 8.34 -13.28
C GLU A 109 -1.75 7.06 -13.99
N ARG A 110 -1.07 5.92 -13.77
CA ARG A 110 -1.50 4.62 -14.30
C ARG A 110 -2.79 4.14 -13.67
N HIS A 111 -2.98 4.36 -12.38
CA HIS A 111 -4.24 4.06 -11.69
C HIS A 111 -5.39 4.86 -12.29
N ALA A 112 -5.26 6.19 -12.38
CA ALA A 112 -6.28 7.07 -12.94
C ALA A 112 -6.67 6.65 -14.36
N LEU A 113 -5.68 6.40 -15.24
CA LEU A 113 -5.89 5.95 -16.60
C LEU A 113 -6.62 4.60 -16.65
N THR A 114 -6.13 3.61 -15.90
CA THR A 114 -6.67 2.25 -15.89
C THR A 114 -8.12 2.24 -15.41
N LEU A 115 -8.41 2.92 -14.30
CA LEU A 115 -9.74 3.02 -13.71
C LEU A 115 -10.72 3.70 -14.67
N HIS A 116 -10.40 4.91 -15.13
CA HIS A 116 -11.34 5.71 -15.90
C HIS A 116 -11.54 5.18 -17.34
N GLN A 117 -10.53 4.56 -17.94
CA GLN A 117 -10.74 3.81 -19.17
C GLN A 117 -11.65 2.58 -18.96
N ALA A 118 -11.53 1.89 -17.84
CA ALA A 118 -12.40 0.77 -17.52
C ALA A 118 -13.84 1.24 -17.26
N LEU A 119 -14.06 2.36 -16.56
CA LEU A 119 -15.37 2.97 -16.38
C LEU A 119 -15.96 3.48 -17.72
N ALA A 120 -15.15 4.06 -18.60
CA ALA A 120 -15.57 4.47 -19.94
C ALA A 120 -16.02 3.28 -20.81
N ARG A 121 -15.31 2.13 -20.73
CA ARG A 121 -15.73 0.86 -21.37
C ARG A 121 -17.06 0.33 -20.81
N ARG A 122 -17.38 0.63 -19.55
CA ARG A 122 -18.68 0.34 -18.93
C ARG A 122 -19.76 1.36 -19.31
N GLY A 123 -19.41 2.38 -20.11
CA GLY A 123 -20.32 3.35 -20.72
C GLY A 123 -20.55 4.62 -19.91
N HIS A 124 -19.80 4.85 -18.80
CA HIS A 124 -19.79 6.13 -18.12
C HIS A 124 -18.98 7.16 -18.91
N VAL A 125 -19.33 8.44 -18.76
CA VAL A 125 -18.59 9.54 -19.39
C VAL A 125 -17.68 10.18 -18.37
N THR A 126 -16.38 10.29 -18.65
CA THR A 126 -15.40 10.92 -17.75
C THR A 126 -14.85 12.20 -18.37
N HIS A 127 -15.00 13.32 -17.66
CA HIS A 127 -14.36 14.60 -17.95
C HIS A 127 -13.10 14.73 -17.12
N VAL A 128 -11.93 14.78 -17.75
CA VAL A 128 -10.62 14.79 -17.09
C VAL A 128 -10.07 16.21 -17.03
N PHE A 129 -9.98 16.76 -15.82
CA PHE A 129 -9.40 18.09 -15.55
C PHE A 129 -7.93 17.92 -15.14
N THR A 130 -7.02 18.33 -16.01
CA THR A 130 -5.58 18.04 -15.89
C THR A 130 -4.73 19.12 -16.59
N PRO A 131 -3.44 19.28 -16.25
CA PRO A 131 -2.55 20.14 -16.99
C PRO A 131 -2.39 19.65 -18.43
N HIS A 132 -2.16 20.59 -19.36
CA HIS A 132 -1.81 20.24 -20.73
C HIS A 132 -0.51 19.38 -20.75
N PRO A 133 -0.50 18.21 -21.42
CA PRO A 133 0.63 17.28 -21.39
C PRO A 133 1.89 17.79 -22.08
N GLY A 134 1.82 18.95 -22.76
CA GLY A 134 2.87 19.48 -23.63
C GLY A 134 3.00 18.69 -24.95
N GLY A 135 3.07 19.38 -26.08
CA GLY A 135 3.01 18.76 -27.40
C GLY A 135 1.60 18.36 -27.82
N LEU A 136 1.48 17.53 -28.87
CA LEU A 136 0.18 17.06 -29.35
C LEU A 136 -0.45 16.11 -28.31
N ALA A 137 -1.61 16.49 -27.78
CA ALA A 137 -2.37 15.62 -26.90
C ALA A 137 -2.96 14.44 -27.69
N PRO A 138 -2.89 13.20 -27.18
CA PRO A 138 -3.54 12.09 -27.87
C PRO A 138 -5.07 12.31 -27.88
N PRO A 139 -5.77 11.83 -28.93
CA PRO A 139 -7.21 11.91 -28.94
C PRO A 139 -7.80 11.17 -27.73
N PRO A 140 -8.85 11.70 -27.09
CA PRO A 140 -9.47 11.04 -25.96
C PRO A 140 -10.08 9.70 -26.40
N PRO A 141 -9.99 8.64 -25.57
CA PRO A 141 -10.75 7.42 -25.79
C PRO A 141 -12.26 7.71 -25.81
N THR A 142 -13.04 6.81 -26.40
CA THR A 142 -14.51 6.89 -26.38
C THR A 142 -15.01 7.09 -24.94
N ASN A 143 -15.98 7.98 -24.75
CA ASN A 143 -16.56 8.36 -23.46
C ASN A 143 -15.57 9.09 -22.49
N MET A 144 -14.52 9.70 -23.03
CA MET A 144 -13.65 10.57 -22.26
C MET A 144 -13.54 11.95 -22.91
N VAL A 145 -13.52 12.99 -22.10
CA VAL A 145 -13.38 14.40 -22.51
C VAL A 145 -12.23 15.02 -21.73
N TYR A 146 -11.27 15.67 -22.40
CA TYR A 146 -10.16 16.33 -21.75
C TYR A 146 -10.39 17.83 -21.61
N HIS A 147 -10.19 18.35 -20.40
CA HIS A 147 -10.15 19.75 -20.06
C HIS A 147 -8.72 20.09 -19.60
N PHE A 148 -7.95 20.64 -20.53
CA PHE A 148 -6.56 21.00 -20.25
C PHE A 148 -6.46 22.39 -19.66
N SER A 149 -5.79 22.51 -18.51
CA SER A 149 -5.44 23.77 -17.89
C SER A 149 -3.98 24.14 -18.17
N GLU A 150 -3.71 25.42 -18.39
CA GLU A 150 -2.35 25.92 -18.42
C GLU A 150 -1.68 25.72 -17.05
N PRO A 151 -0.40 25.31 -17.02
CA PRO A 151 0.32 25.15 -15.76
C PRO A 151 0.53 26.48 -15.05
N ASN A 152 0.79 26.43 -13.74
CA ASN A 152 1.22 27.59 -12.99
C ASN A 152 2.53 28.17 -13.56
N PRO A 153 2.86 29.46 -13.35
CA PRO A 153 4.10 30.09 -13.85
C PRO A 153 5.38 29.33 -13.45
N GLY A 154 5.40 28.65 -12.30
CA GLY A 154 6.48 27.80 -11.85
C GLY A 154 6.40 26.33 -12.30
N GLY A 155 5.50 26.01 -13.25
CA GLY A 155 5.15 24.66 -13.62
C GLY A 155 4.19 24.01 -12.61
N GLY A 156 3.66 22.85 -12.95
CA GLY A 156 2.73 22.11 -12.09
C GLY A 156 1.24 22.46 -12.31
N PHE A 157 0.40 21.71 -11.63
CA PHE A 157 -1.05 21.77 -11.82
C PHE A 157 -1.68 23.06 -11.31
N ASN A 158 -2.43 23.75 -12.16
CA ASN A 158 -3.23 24.91 -11.81
C ASN A 158 -4.64 24.47 -11.38
N ALA A 159 -4.79 24.14 -10.10
CA ALA A 159 -6.05 23.64 -9.56
C ALA A 159 -7.18 24.70 -9.63
N ARG A 160 -6.85 25.99 -9.59
CA ARG A 160 -7.85 27.07 -9.68
C ARG A 160 -8.45 27.11 -11.11
N LEU A 161 -7.60 27.12 -12.13
CA LEU A 161 -8.07 27.13 -13.51
C LEU A 161 -8.85 25.85 -13.87
N ALA A 162 -8.38 24.68 -13.40
CA ALA A 162 -9.12 23.44 -13.56
C ALA A 162 -10.50 23.47 -12.86
N TRP A 163 -10.59 24.12 -11.71
CA TRP A 163 -11.86 24.35 -11.02
C TRP A 163 -12.79 25.27 -11.79
N GLU A 164 -12.30 26.35 -12.37
CA GLU A 164 -13.07 27.28 -13.19
C GLU A 164 -13.66 26.56 -14.43
N GLN A 165 -12.86 25.71 -15.07
CA GLN A 165 -13.32 24.86 -16.18
C GLN A 165 -14.38 23.84 -15.73
N PHE A 166 -14.19 23.22 -14.55
CA PHE A 166 -15.15 22.30 -13.96
C PHE A 166 -16.46 23.03 -13.66
N ALA A 167 -16.42 24.18 -12.97
CA ALA A 167 -17.62 24.93 -12.61
C ALA A 167 -18.43 25.36 -13.84
N ALA A 168 -17.76 25.77 -14.91
CA ALA A 168 -18.41 26.09 -16.17
C ALA A 168 -19.10 24.87 -16.82
N ALA A 169 -18.44 23.71 -16.80
CA ALA A 169 -19.01 22.46 -17.32
C ALA A 169 -20.18 21.97 -16.46
N ASP A 170 -20.03 22.00 -15.13
CA ASP A 170 -21.04 21.56 -14.17
C ASP A 170 -22.34 22.42 -14.22
N ALA A 171 -22.19 23.72 -14.48
CA ALA A 171 -23.33 24.61 -14.64
C ALA A 171 -24.21 24.25 -15.86
N HIS A 172 -23.64 23.66 -16.91
CA HIS A 172 -24.38 23.22 -18.09
C HIS A 172 -24.94 21.80 -17.94
N HIS A 173 -24.13 20.89 -17.40
CA HIS A 173 -24.47 19.48 -17.20
C HIS A 173 -23.87 19.02 -15.87
N PRO A 174 -24.66 19.04 -14.79
CA PRO A 174 -24.19 18.67 -13.46
C PRO A 174 -23.58 17.26 -13.41
N PHE A 175 -22.39 17.17 -12.85
CA PHE A 175 -21.70 15.90 -12.69
C PHE A 175 -22.36 15.04 -11.61
N ASP A 176 -22.52 13.75 -11.89
CA ASP A 176 -23.02 12.78 -10.93
C ASP A 176 -22.05 12.59 -9.76
N VAL A 177 -20.75 12.54 -10.07
CA VAL A 177 -19.66 12.33 -9.10
C VAL A 177 -18.45 13.16 -9.50
N VAL A 178 -17.76 13.69 -8.48
CA VAL A 178 -16.45 14.33 -8.62
C VAL A 178 -15.40 13.41 -8.01
N HIS A 179 -14.47 12.92 -8.81
CA HIS A 179 -13.36 12.07 -8.36
C HIS A 179 -12.06 12.86 -8.36
N SER A 180 -11.29 12.77 -7.29
CA SER A 180 -9.97 13.39 -7.19
C SER A 180 -8.89 12.36 -6.89
N GLU A 181 -7.80 12.38 -7.66
CA GLU A 181 -6.60 11.61 -7.36
C GLU A 181 -5.75 12.37 -6.34
N SER A 182 -5.77 11.90 -5.09
CA SER A 182 -5.17 12.60 -3.96
C SER A 182 -5.65 14.06 -3.87
N VAL A 183 -4.82 14.98 -3.47
CA VAL A 183 -5.13 16.41 -3.37
C VAL A 183 -5.07 17.15 -4.73
N ALA A 184 -5.50 16.52 -5.84
CA ALA A 184 -5.61 17.23 -7.11
C ALA A 184 -6.72 18.28 -7.06
N LEU A 185 -7.86 17.95 -6.42
CA LEU A 185 -8.86 18.94 -6.04
C LEU A 185 -8.58 19.43 -4.61
N PRO A 186 -8.20 20.71 -4.41
CA PRO A 186 -7.94 21.26 -3.10
C PRO A 186 -9.16 21.20 -2.17
N HIS A 187 -8.93 20.87 -0.90
CA HIS A 187 -9.99 20.74 0.10
C HIS A 187 -10.89 21.99 0.22
N ALA A 188 -10.30 23.19 0.09
CA ALA A 188 -11.06 24.45 0.15
C ALA A 188 -12.14 24.56 -0.93
N LEU A 189 -11.93 23.93 -2.10
CA LEU A 189 -12.89 23.84 -3.20
C LEU A 189 -13.84 22.66 -3.04
N ALA A 190 -13.35 21.54 -2.49
CA ALA A 190 -14.10 20.31 -2.33
C ALA A 190 -15.13 20.32 -1.20
N ARG A 191 -14.93 21.13 -0.14
CA ARG A 191 -15.70 21.10 1.12
C ARG A 191 -17.22 21.26 0.99
N ASN A 192 -17.69 21.84 -0.11
CA ASN A 192 -19.13 22.05 -0.35
C ASN A 192 -19.72 21.00 -1.32
N LEU A 193 -18.93 20.05 -1.75
CA LEU A 193 -19.38 18.98 -2.66
C LEU A 193 -19.71 17.71 -1.85
N SER A 194 -20.98 17.33 -1.81
CA SER A 194 -21.42 16.08 -1.17
C SER A 194 -21.14 14.84 -2.04
N ASN A 195 -20.88 15.02 -3.35
CA ASN A 195 -20.63 13.96 -4.30
C ASN A 195 -19.13 13.79 -4.65
N VAL A 196 -18.21 14.30 -3.81
CA VAL A 196 -16.77 14.17 -4.04
C VAL A 196 -16.23 12.90 -3.38
N ALA A 197 -15.44 12.13 -4.14
CA ALA A 197 -14.65 10.99 -3.68
C ALA A 197 -13.17 11.21 -3.98
N VAL A 198 -12.29 10.99 -2.99
CA VAL A 198 -10.83 11.16 -3.15
C VAL A 198 -10.12 9.84 -2.99
N SER A 199 -9.36 9.41 -4.01
CA SER A 199 -8.50 8.23 -3.95
C SER A 199 -7.12 8.56 -3.38
N TRP A 200 -6.72 7.89 -2.30
CA TRP A 200 -5.46 8.12 -1.61
C TRP A 200 -4.40 7.09 -2.02
N HIS A 201 -3.35 7.54 -2.72
CA HIS A 201 -2.21 6.73 -3.16
C HIS A 201 -1.00 6.82 -2.24
N GLY A 202 -1.11 7.58 -1.17
CA GLY A 202 -0.11 7.83 -0.15
C GLY A 202 -0.51 9.08 0.62
N ILE A 203 -0.44 8.99 1.93
CA ILE A 203 -0.79 10.04 2.87
C ILE A 203 0.45 10.41 3.69
N ALA A 204 0.46 11.57 4.31
CA ALA A 204 1.65 12.09 4.98
C ALA A 204 2.15 11.15 6.09
N TYR A 205 1.25 10.47 6.80
CA TYR A 205 1.61 9.48 7.82
C TYR A 205 2.49 8.35 7.25
N GLU A 206 2.12 7.78 6.09
CA GLU A 206 2.92 6.75 5.42
C GLU A 206 4.26 7.31 4.91
N VAL A 207 4.31 8.58 4.49
CA VAL A 207 5.55 9.25 4.09
C VAL A 207 6.51 9.37 5.25
N VAL A 208 6.03 9.78 6.44
CA VAL A 208 6.82 9.83 7.67
C VAL A 208 7.35 8.45 8.03
N HIS A 209 6.51 7.42 7.99
CA HIS A 209 6.92 6.04 8.22
C HIS A 209 8.02 5.61 7.24
N SER A 210 7.88 5.95 5.96
CA SER A 210 8.90 5.67 4.93
C SER A 210 10.24 6.34 5.25
N ASP A 211 10.23 7.57 5.73
CA ASP A 211 11.45 8.30 6.11
C ASP A 211 12.11 7.71 7.36
N ILE A 212 11.31 7.29 8.34
CA ILE A 212 11.81 6.60 9.54
C ILE A 212 12.52 5.31 9.12
N VAL A 213 11.92 4.49 8.25
CA VAL A 213 12.53 3.25 7.77
C VAL A 213 13.82 3.53 7.00
N GLN A 214 13.84 4.53 6.11
CA GLN A 214 15.04 4.92 5.38
C GLN A 214 16.17 5.40 6.31
N ASP A 215 15.81 6.03 7.42
CA ASP A 215 16.76 6.44 8.44
C ASP A 215 17.31 5.25 9.23
N LEU A 216 16.47 4.30 9.58
CA LEU A 216 16.87 3.07 10.30
C LEU A 216 17.78 2.14 9.49
N VAL A 217 17.73 2.20 8.15
CA VAL A 217 18.59 1.38 7.27
C VAL A 217 19.84 2.13 6.78
N ARG A 218 20.09 3.32 7.31
CA ARG A 218 21.29 4.09 7.01
C ARG A 218 22.52 3.35 7.53
N PRO A 219 23.67 3.45 6.81
CA PRO A 219 24.91 2.85 7.26
C PRO A 219 25.30 3.30 8.68
N PRO A 220 25.83 2.40 9.53
CA PRO A 220 26.35 2.77 10.82
C PRO A 220 27.41 3.90 10.72
N GLY A 221 27.28 4.92 11.56
CA GLY A 221 28.20 6.06 11.59
C GLY A 221 27.88 7.19 10.60
N GLU A 222 26.94 7.03 9.68
CA GLU A 222 26.48 8.11 8.81
C GLU A 222 25.52 9.04 9.60
N PRO A 223 25.90 10.31 9.90
CA PRO A 223 25.03 11.22 10.64
C PRO A 223 23.85 11.69 9.79
N ARG A 224 22.75 12.04 10.45
CA ARG A 224 21.67 12.77 9.78
C ARG A 224 22.16 14.13 9.31
N THR A 225 21.83 14.47 8.07
CA THR A 225 22.07 15.83 7.59
C THR A 225 20.98 16.77 8.13
N LYS A 226 21.31 18.07 8.27
CA LYS A 226 20.33 19.10 8.64
C LYS A 226 19.11 19.12 7.71
N GLU A 227 19.33 18.86 6.41
CA GLU A 227 18.27 18.77 5.41
C GLU A 227 17.33 17.59 5.65
N GLN A 228 17.87 16.42 6.01
CA GLN A 228 17.05 15.26 6.36
C GLN A 228 16.21 15.52 7.62
N GLN A 229 16.80 16.20 8.63
CA GLN A 229 16.10 16.60 9.84
C GLN A 229 14.95 17.57 9.52
N ARG A 230 15.22 18.65 8.79
CA ARG A 230 14.22 19.64 8.36
C ARG A 230 13.09 18.99 7.56
N ARG A 231 13.42 18.09 6.64
CA ARG A 231 12.42 17.36 5.84
C ARG A 231 11.50 16.50 6.70
N MET A 232 12.02 15.85 7.72
CA MET A 232 11.22 15.06 8.66
C MET A 232 10.24 15.96 9.43
N GLU A 233 10.69 17.10 9.92
CA GLU A 233 9.85 18.09 10.63
C GLU A 233 8.74 18.63 9.74
N GLU A 234 9.04 19.01 8.49
CA GLU A 234 8.06 19.45 7.51
C GLU A 234 6.99 18.38 7.21
N ARG A 235 7.39 17.10 7.19
CA ARG A 235 6.47 15.99 6.94
C ARG A 235 5.59 15.67 8.14
N LEU A 236 6.12 15.77 9.35
CA LEU A 236 5.32 15.67 10.57
C LEU A 236 4.26 16.77 10.63
N PHE A 237 4.64 18.02 10.31
CA PHE A 237 3.69 19.12 10.20
C PHE A 237 2.60 18.83 9.17
N ARG A 238 2.95 18.24 8.03
CA ARG A 238 1.98 17.87 7.00
C ARG A 238 0.97 16.83 7.48
N VAL A 239 1.35 15.89 8.35
CA VAL A 239 0.37 14.95 8.97
C VAL A 239 -0.68 15.72 9.76
N VAL A 240 -0.24 16.70 10.56
CA VAL A 240 -1.18 17.56 11.34
C VAL A 240 -2.13 18.31 10.43
N GLU A 241 -1.62 18.85 9.33
CA GLU A 241 -2.47 19.57 8.36
C GLU A 241 -3.46 18.62 7.66
N GLU A 242 -3.02 17.43 7.25
CA GLU A 242 -3.92 16.43 6.64
C GLU A 242 -5.04 16.02 7.57
N VAL A 243 -4.75 15.76 8.85
CA VAL A 243 -5.78 15.44 9.86
C VAL A 243 -6.84 16.53 9.94
N LYS A 244 -6.45 17.82 9.82
CA LYS A 244 -7.41 18.94 9.86
C LYS A 244 -8.26 19.04 8.60
N PHE A 245 -7.67 18.89 7.41
CA PHE A 245 -8.41 19.18 6.18
C PHE A 245 -9.06 17.96 5.52
N PHE A 246 -8.68 16.73 5.88
CA PHE A 246 -9.28 15.52 5.27
C PHE A 246 -10.77 15.45 5.53
N ASP A 247 -11.24 15.93 6.67
CA ASP A 247 -12.68 16.01 6.98
C ASP A 247 -13.49 16.87 5.99
N SER A 248 -12.83 17.71 5.19
CA SER A 248 -13.47 18.51 4.16
C SER A 248 -13.91 17.71 2.91
N TYR A 249 -13.47 16.47 2.75
CA TYR A 249 -13.89 15.62 1.63
C TYR A 249 -15.03 14.67 2.04
N ALA A 250 -16.07 14.58 1.22
CA ALA A 250 -17.25 13.77 1.56
C ALA A 250 -16.95 12.27 1.62
N HIS A 251 -16.18 11.75 0.68
CA HIS A 251 -15.83 10.31 0.63
C HIS A 251 -14.34 10.12 0.38
N HIS A 252 -13.76 9.14 1.07
CA HIS A 252 -12.36 8.74 0.96
C HIS A 252 -12.26 7.32 0.41
N VAL A 253 -11.50 7.13 -0.67
CA VAL A 253 -11.19 5.82 -1.20
C VAL A 253 -9.76 5.46 -0.85
N ALA A 254 -9.60 4.43 -0.03
CA ALA A 254 -8.32 3.86 0.34
C ALA A 254 -7.91 2.80 -0.68
N THR A 255 -6.71 2.92 -1.25
CA THR A 255 -6.21 2.00 -2.27
C THR A 255 -5.56 0.72 -1.72
N SER A 256 -5.52 0.58 -0.39
CA SER A 256 -5.13 -0.63 0.35
C SER A 256 -5.85 -0.70 1.70
N ASP A 257 -5.91 -1.89 2.30
CA ASP A 257 -6.49 -2.07 3.64
C ASP A 257 -5.79 -1.21 4.68
N HIS A 258 -4.46 -1.15 4.63
CA HIS A 258 -3.63 -0.32 5.51
C HIS A 258 -3.98 1.17 5.46
N VAL A 259 -4.14 1.75 4.26
CA VAL A 259 -4.58 3.15 4.12
C VAL A 259 -5.97 3.35 4.70
N GLY A 260 -6.89 2.39 4.49
CA GLY A 260 -8.21 2.41 5.09
C GLY A 260 -8.18 2.47 6.62
N ASP A 261 -7.32 1.67 7.22
CA ASP A 261 -7.12 1.66 8.68
C ASP A 261 -6.53 2.98 9.20
N ILE A 262 -5.55 3.56 8.50
CA ILE A 262 -4.98 4.86 8.89
C ILE A 262 -6.05 5.94 8.84
N LEU A 263 -6.85 6.01 7.77
CA LEU A 263 -7.91 7.00 7.63
C LEU A 263 -8.93 6.91 8.78
N ARG A 264 -9.36 5.69 9.13
CA ARG A 264 -10.34 5.47 10.21
C ARG A 264 -9.76 5.67 11.60
N ARG A 265 -8.55 5.16 11.89
CA ARG A 265 -7.99 5.05 13.25
C ARG A 265 -7.03 6.16 13.61
N ILE A 266 -6.31 6.72 12.66
CA ILE A 266 -5.32 7.78 12.88
C ILE A 266 -5.91 9.15 12.51
N TYR A 267 -6.54 9.24 11.32
CA TYR A 267 -7.15 10.48 10.86
C TYR A 267 -8.58 10.67 11.38
N MET A 268 -9.13 9.65 12.07
CA MET A 268 -10.44 9.67 12.72
C MET A 268 -11.60 10.02 11.78
N ILE A 269 -11.46 9.68 10.50
CA ILE A 269 -12.53 9.84 9.51
C ILE A 269 -13.64 8.83 9.83
N PRO A 270 -14.91 9.25 9.87
CA PRO A 270 -16.03 8.35 10.10
C PRO A 270 -16.01 7.16 9.15
N PRO A 271 -16.18 5.92 9.66
CA PRO A 271 -16.05 4.69 8.86
C PRO A 271 -16.90 4.67 7.59
N GLU A 272 -18.10 5.24 7.65
CA GLU A 272 -19.06 5.32 6.54
C GLU A 272 -18.60 6.23 5.39
N ARG A 273 -17.57 7.04 5.61
CA ARG A 273 -16.93 7.89 4.60
C ARG A 273 -15.64 7.28 4.04
N VAL A 274 -15.19 6.13 4.56
CA VAL A 274 -13.95 5.46 4.15
C VAL A 274 -14.25 4.16 3.44
N HIS A 275 -14.00 4.11 2.15
CA HIS A 275 -14.23 2.98 1.28
C HIS A 275 -12.88 2.37 0.87
N VAL A 276 -12.66 1.07 1.14
CA VAL A 276 -11.43 0.40 0.72
C VAL A 276 -11.67 -0.25 -0.64
N ILE A 277 -11.05 0.30 -1.70
CA ILE A 277 -11.06 -0.27 -3.05
C ILE A 277 -9.62 -0.45 -3.50
N LEU A 278 -9.19 -1.69 -3.60
CA LEU A 278 -7.82 -2.04 -3.93
C LEU A 278 -7.49 -1.67 -5.38
N ASN A 279 -6.25 -1.24 -5.60
CA ASN A 279 -5.73 -0.93 -6.94
C ASN A 279 -5.91 -2.11 -7.90
N GLY A 280 -6.22 -1.79 -9.15
CA GLY A 280 -6.32 -2.76 -10.23
C GLY A 280 -5.28 -2.53 -11.32
N VAL A 281 -4.94 -3.60 -12.01
CA VAL A 281 -4.04 -3.65 -13.16
C VAL A 281 -4.81 -4.13 -14.38
N ASP A 282 -4.48 -3.61 -15.55
CA ASP A 282 -5.11 -4.04 -16.80
C ASP A 282 -4.68 -5.47 -17.17
N GLU A 283 -5.54 -6.43 -16.84
CA GLU A 283 -5.34 -7.87 -17.04
C GLU A 283 -5.26 -8.28 -18.51
N LYS A 284 -5.61 -7.39 -19.43
CA LYS A 284 -5.46 -7.61 -20.89
C LYS A 284 -4.04 -7.32 -21.36
N ILE A 285 -3.33 -6.44 -20.65
CA ILE A 285 -1.94 -6.10 -20.95
C ILE A 285 -1.00 -7.00 -20.17
N PHE A 286 -1.24 -7.12 -18.86
CA PHE A 286 -0.43 -7.92 -17.96
C PHE A 286 -1.09 -9.29 -17.75
N ASN A 287 -0.58 -10.28 -18.45
CA ASN A 287 -1.01 -11.67 -18.38
C ASN A 287 0.21 -12.59 -18.47
N GLN A 288 0.02 -13.84 -18.21
CA GLN A 288 1.10 -14.83 -18.26
C GLN A 288 1.17 -15.45 -19.66
N GLU A 289 2.27 -15.20 -20.38
CA GLU A 289 2.58 -15.70 -21.70
C GLU A 289 4.04 -16.11 -21.82
N ALA A 290 4.31 -17.43 -21.71
CA ALA A 290 5.68 -17.98 -21.65
C ALA A 290 6.53 -17.60 -22.85
N GLU A 291 5.97 -17.64 -24.07
CA GLU A 291 6.68 -17.34 -25.31
C GLU A 291 7.20 -15.90 -25.36
N ARG A 292 6.41 -14.95 -24.86
CA ARG A 292 6.81 -13.54 -24.75
C ARG A 292 8.01 -13.39 -23.80
N GLY A 293 7.99 -14.11 -22.68
CA GLY A 293 9.10 -14.16 -21.73
C GLY A 293 10.39 -14.70 -22.33
N LEU A 294 10.31 -15.82 -23.06
CA LEU A 294 11.46 -16.42 -23.73
C LEU A 294 12.02 -15.50 -24.84
N ALA A 295 11.14 -14.89 -25.63
CA ALA A 295 11.56 -13.92 -26.64
C ALA A 295 12.28 -12.70 -26.01
N PHE A 296 11.77 -12.21 -24.88
CA PHE A 296 12.40 -11.11 -24.14
C PHE A 296 13.77 -11.49 -23.60
N ARG A 297 13.93 -12.70 -23.02
CA ARG A 297 15.22 -13.24 -22.57
C ARG A 297 16.24 -13.27 -23.71
N ARG A 298 15.87 -13.86 -24.86
CA ARG A 298 16.75 -13.91 -26.06
C ARG A 298 17.16 -12.50 -26.53
N LYS A 299 16.20 -11.59 -26.63
CA LYS A 299 16.44 -10.20 -27.03
C LYS A 299 17.46 -9.48 -26.14
N HIS A 300 17.47 -9.77 -24.86
CA HIS A 300 18.33 -9.09 -23.87
C HIS A 300 19.55 -9.94 -23.46
N GLY A 301 19.89 -11.01 -24.17
CA GLY A 301 21.10 -11.77 -23.95
C GLY A 301 21.10 -12.65 -22.68
N VAL A 302 19.92 -12.96 -22.13
CA VAL A 302 19.82 -13.94 -21.05
C VAL A 302 19.92 -15.34 -21.65
N PRO A 303 20.94 -16.16 -21.28
CA PRO A 303 21.13 -17.47 -21.86
C PRO A 303 20.00 -18.43 -21.46
N GLU A 304 19.72 -19.38 -22.34
CA GLU A 304 18.70 -20.42 -22.05
C GLU A 304 19.09 -21.32 -20.85
N SER A 305 20.39 -21.44 -20.60
CA SER A 305 20.96 -22.15 -19.44
C SER A 305 20.83 -21.37 -18.12
N ALA A 306 20.25 -20.16 -18.11
CA ALA A 306 20.07 -19.39 -16.88
C ALA A 306 19.28 -20.18 -15.84
N LYS A 307 19.87 -20.38 -14.67
CA LYS A 307 19.24 -21.09 -13.55
C LYS A 307 18.09 -20.30 -12.98
N LEU A 308 18.24 -18.96 -12.90
CA LEU A 308 17.25 -18.08 -12.29
C LEU A 308 17.32 -16.69 -12.91
N VAL A 309 16.16 -16.07 -13.11
CA VAL A 309 16.03 -14.67 -13.55
C VAL A 309 15.22 -13.87 -12.53
N VAL A 310 15.90 -12.96 -11.83
CA VAL A 310 15.32 -12.06 -10.83
C VAL A 310 15.04 -10.70 -11.50
N GLY A 311 13.84 -10.17 -11.34
CA GLY A 311 13.49 -8.89 -11.93
C GLY A 311 13.15 -7.80 -10.90
N MET A 312 13.47 -6.56 -11.24
CA MET A 312 13.04 -5.37 -10.53
C MET A 312 12.56 -4.33 -11.52
N SER A 313 11.51 -3.58 -11.18
CA SER A 313 11.02 -2.49 -12.04
C SER A 313 10.63 -1.25 -11.27
N GLY A 314 10.74 -0.09 -11.92
CA GLY A 314 10.37 1.21 -11.37
C GLY A 314 11.53 2.19 -11.35
N ARG A 315 11.35 3.35 -10.67
CA ARG A 315 12.40 4.35 -10.55
C ARG A 315 13.57 3.81 -9.72
N LEU A 316 14.80 3.93 -10.24
CA LEU A 316 16.01 3.46 -9.56
C LEU A 316 16.54 4.49 -8.55
N VAL A 317 15.75 4.73 -7.49
CA VAL A 317 15.99 5.75 -6.46
C VAL A 317 16.03 5.14 -5.06
N LYS A 318 16.60 5.88 -4.10
CA LYS A 318 16.89 5.40 -2.73
C LYS A 318 15.65 4.83 -2.04
N ASP A 319 14.50 5.51 -2.13
CA ASP A 319 13.26 5.13 -1.47
C ASP A 319 12.61 3.84 -2.03
N LYS A 320 13.03 3.40 -3.22
CA LYS A 320 12.65 2.10 -3.79
C LYS A 320 13.53 0.93 -3.32
N GLY A 321 14.46 1.18 -2.39
CA GLY A 321 15.27 0.17 -1.73
C GLY A 321 16.49 -0.33 -2.51
N HIS A 322 16.85 0.34 -3.61
CA HIS A 322 18.03 -0.03 -4.39
C HIS A 322 19.33 -0.03 -3.57
N PRO A 323 19.54 0.89 -2.58
CA PRO A 323 20.73 0.83 -1.73
C PRO A 323 20.89 -0.50 -0.98
N ILE A 324 19.81 -0.97 -0.34
CA ILE A 324 19.87 -2.23 0.43
C ILE A 324 19.95 -3.45 -0.49
N MET A 325 19.40 -3.37 -1.70
CA MET A 325 19.52 -4.45 -2.69
C MET A 325 20.95 -4.59 -3.20
N VAL A 326 21.56 -3.47 -3.67
CA VAL A 326 22.95 -3.47 -4.16
C VAL A 326 23.90 -3.96 -3.08
N GLU A 327 23.72 -3.51 -1.83
CA GLU A 327 24.57 -3.94 -0.72
C GLU A 327 24.36 -5.43 -0.38
N ALA A 328 23.13 -5.93 -0.37
CA ALA A 328 22.86 -7.35 -0.17
C ALA A 328 23.49 -8.22 -1.26
N LEU A 329 23.40 -7.77 -2.52
CA LEU A 329 24.00 -8.47 -3.66
C LEU A 329 25.54 -8.48 -3.58
N ARG A 330 26.20 -7.36 -3.20
CA ARG A 330 27.63 -7.34 -2.95
C ARG A 330 28.04 -8.36 -1.90
N GLN A 331 27.36 -8.35 -0.76
CA GLN A 331 27.68 -9.31 0.31
C GLN A 331 27.48 -10.78 -0.15
N VAL A 332 26.48 -11.09 -0.97
CA VAL A 332 26.34 -12.44 -1.55
C VAL A 332 27.48 -12.77 -2.48
N LEU A 333 27.87 -11.84 -3.37
CA LEU A 333 28.99 -12.03 -4.31
C LEU A 333 30.33 -12.20 -3.60
N ASP A 334 30.55 -11.47 -2.49
CA ASP A 334 31.79 -11.52 -1.72
C ASP A 334 31.88 -12.79 -0.84
N GLU A 335 30.76 -13.22 -0.22
CA GLU A 335 30.73 -14.34 0.71
C GLU A 335 30.59 -15.70 0.00
N ASP A 336 29.80 -15.77 -1.08
CA ASP A 336 29.56 -16.99 -1.84
C ASP A 336 29.39 -16.67 -3.34
N PRO A 337 30.50 -16.43 -4.06
CA PRO A 337 30.45 -16.13 -5.49
C PRO A 337 29.72 -17.19 -6.32
N GLY A 338 29.82 -18.46 -5.93
CA GLY A 338 29.18 -19.59 -6.63
C GLY A 338 27.65 -19.60 -6.49
N ALA A 339 27.09 -18.99 -5.45
CA ALA A 339 25.63 -18.90 -5.28
C ALA A 339 24.95 -18.13 -6.43
N MET A 340 25.67 -17.23 -7.07
CA MET A 340 25.17 -16.39 -8.16
C MET A 340 25.42 -16.97 -9.57
N ASP A 341 26.02 -18.16 -9.66
CA ASP A 341 26.29 -18.81 -10.94
C ASP A 341 25.00 -19.16 -11.68
N GLY A 342 24.84 -18.58 -12.87
CA GLY A 342 23.63 -18.74 -13.69
C GLY A 342 22.41 -17.95 -13.21
N VAL A 343 22.57 -17.05 -12.22
CA VAL A 343 21.53 -16.12 -11.77
C VAL A 343 21.66 -14.79 -12.52
N PHE A 344 20.58 -14.34 -13.15
CA PHE A 344 20.53 -13.08 -13.89
C PHE A 344 19.57 -12.10 -13.20
N PHE A 345 19.95 -10.82 -13.21
CA PHE A 345 19.13 -9.74 -12.70
C PHE A 345 18.72 -8.82 -13.86
N LEU A 346 17.41 -8.67 -14.07
CA LEU A 346 16.84 -7.72 -15.02
C LEU A 346 16.30 -6.52 -14.25
N VAL A 347 16.82 -5.32 -14.52
CA VAL A 347 16.47 -4.08 -13.83
C VAL A 347 15.84 -3.12 -14.83
N ALA A 348 14.51 -2.97 -14.79
CA ALA A 348 13.75 -2.10 -15.68
C ALA A 348 13.45 -0.77 -14.99
N GLY A 349 13.91 0.33 -15.56
CA GLY A 349 13.69 1.67 -15.04
C GLY A 349 14.90 2.57 -15.17
N ASP A 350 14.76 3.80 -14.66
CA ASP A 350 15.79 4.83 -14.73
C ASP A 350 16.01 5.47 -13.36
N GLY A 351 17.22 5.94 -13.13
CA GLY A 351 17.63 6.62 -11.91
C GLY A 351 19.10 6.39 -11.53
N PRO A 352 19.59 7.10 -10.49
CA PRO A 352 21.01 7.12 -10.13
C PRO A 352 21.58 5.78 -9.64
N TRP A 353 20.74 4.77 -9.43
CA TRP A 353 21.18 3.44 -8.99
C TRP A 353 21.43 2.46 -10.15
N GLY A 354 21.16 2.85 -11.40
CA GLY A 354 21.38 1.99 -12.57
C GLY A 354 22.83 1.54 -12.70
N ASP A 355 23.79 2.47 -12.62
CA ASP A 355 25.21 2.16 -12.74
C ASP A 355 25.69 1.24 -11.62
N ARG A 356 25.16 1.38 -10.40
CA ARG A 356 25.52 0.52 -9.27
C ARG A 356 25.18 -0.96 -9.51
N TYR A 357 24.14 -1.26 -10.30
CA TYR A 357 23.84 -2.62 -10.72
C TYR A 357 24.81 -3.11 -11.81
N ARG A 358 25.18 -2.25 -12.78
CA ARG A 358 26.17 -2.60 -13.82
C ARG A 358 27.53 -2.94 -13.21
N ASP A 359 27.91 -2.22 -12.14
CA ASP A 359 29.17 -2.45 -11.42
C ASP A 359 29.23 -3.83 -10.70
N LEU A 360 28.09 -4.53 -10.52
CA LEU A 360 28.05 -5.85 -9.87
C LEU A 360 28.48 -6.98 -10.83
N GLY A 361 28.46 -6.75 -12.14
CA GLY A 361 28.94 -7.74 -13.12
C GLY A 361 27.98 -7.95 -14.30
N PRO A 362 28.37 -8.82 -15.25
CA PRO A 362 27.68 -8.98 -16.54
C PRO A 362 26.26 -9.60 -16.41
N ASN A 363 25.95 -10.25 -15.33
CA ASN A 363 24.64 -10.85 -15.10
C ASN A 363 23.58 -9.83 -14.61
N PHE A 364 23.95 -8.56 -14.44
CA PHE A 364 23.07 -7.48 -14.00
C PHE A 364 22.72 -6.56 -15.17
N LEU A 365 21.57 -6.81 -15.80
CA LEU A 365 21.14 -6.14 -17.03
C LEU A 365 20.21 -4.99 -16.71
N VAL A 366 20.69 -3.75 -16.85
CA VAL A 366 19.89 -2.53 -16.65
C VAL A 366 19.29 -2.11 -17.99
N LEU A 367 17.97 -2.26 -18.11
CA LEU A 367 17.22 -2.17 -19.37
C LEU A 367 16.73 -0.75 -19.70
N GLY A 368 16.82 0.18 -18.73
CA GLY A 368 16.18 1.49 -18.87
C GLY A 368 14.66 1.44 -18.69
N PRO A 369 13.95 2.54 -18.95
CA PRO A 369 12.50 2.60 -18.85
C PRO A 369 11.85 1.79 -19.98
N LEU A 370 10.84 0.99 -19.62
CA LEU A 370 10.05 0.18 -20.55
C LEU A 370 8.62 0.76 -20.66
N ASP A 371 8.03 0.69 -21.84
CA ASP A 371 6.60 0.92 -22.05
C ASP A 371 5.74 -0.23 -21.49
N ARG A 372 4.42 -0.10 -21.50
CA ARG A 372 3.53 -1.11 -20.89
C ARG A 372 3.61 -2.49 -21.58
N PRO A 373 3.63 -2.59 -22.93
CA PRO A 373 3.83 -3.87 -23.62
C PRO A 373 5.17 -4.52 -23.28
N ALA A 374 6.27 -3.78 -23.38
CA ALA A 374 7.61 -4.29 -23.05
C ALA A 374 7.75 -4.63 -21.56
N LEU A 375 7.04 -3.91 -20.67
CA LEU A 375 7.01 -4.22 -19.24
C LEU A 375 6.24 -5.54 -18.98
N SER A 376 5.20 -5.83 -19.76
CA SER A 376 4.53 -7.13 -19.71
C SER A 376 5.46 -8.26 -20.16
N ASP A 377 6.22 -8.06 -21.25
CA ASP A 377 7.23 -9.04 -21.71
C ASP A 377 8.32 -9.23 -20.66
N PHE A 378 8.78 -8.15 -20.03
CA PHE A 378 9.73 -8.17 -18.92
C PHE A 378 9.21 -9.04 -17.76
N TYR A 379 7.98 -8.82 -17.26
CA TYR A 379 7.46 -9.67 -16.18
C TYR A 379 7.39 -11.14 -16.60
N ASN A 380 6.99 -11.44 -17.83
CA ASN A 380 6.95 -12.80 -18.33
C ASN A 380 8.35 -13.46 -18.39
N ALA A 381 9.41 -12.66 -18.57
CA ALA A 381 10.79 -13.13 -18.59
C ALA A 381 11.36 -13.51 -17.21
N LEU A 382 10.68 -13.17 -16.12
CA LEU A 382 11.19 -13.40 -14.76
C LEU A 382 10.84 -14.78 -14.23
N ASP A 383 11.62 -15.26 -13.25
CA ASP A 383 11.28 -16.37 -12.39
C ASP A 383 10.77 -15.86 -11.02
N VAL A 384 11.24 -14.69 -10.57
CA VAL A 384 10.78 -13.98 -9.36
C VAL A 384 10.89 -12.47 -9.54
N PHE A 385 9.92 -11.73 -9.00
CA PHE A 385 9.96 -10.28 -8.96
C PHE A 385 10.36 -9.79 -7.58
N ALA A 386 11.43 -8.97 -7.51
CA ALA A 386 11.94 -8.39 -6.28
C ALA A 386 11.51 -6.93 -6.15
N HIS A 387 10.92 -6.58 -5.01
CA HIS A 387 10.46 -5.23 -4.70
C HIS A 387 10.97 -4.79 -3.31
N PRO A 388 12.25 -4.36 -3.20
CA PRO A 388 12.90 -4.06 -1.93
C PRO A 388 12.53 -2.68 -1.37
N THR A 389 11.39 -2.13 -1.74
CA THR A 389 10.97 -0.77 -1.41
C THR A 389 11.18 -0.41 0.07
N LEU A 390 11.58 0.84 0.33
CA LEU A 390 11.60 1.47 1.66
C LEU A 390 10.41 2.41 1.85
N ARG A 391 9.41 2.32 0.98
CA ARG A 391 8.20 3.12 1.03
C ARG A 391 7.07 2.31 1.64
N ALA A 392 6.50 2.85 2.72
CA ALA A 392 5.31 2.30 3.35
C ALA A 392 4.00 2.66 2.62
N GLN A 393 4.10 3.45 1.54
CA GLN A 393 2.96 4.06 0.87
C GLN A 393 2.27 3.15 -0.12
N GLY A 394 0.95 3.06 0.00
CA GLY A 394 0.04 2.54 -1.02
C GLY A 394 0.30 1.09 -1.42
N LEU A 395 -0.49 0.60 -2.35
CA LEU A 395 -0.32 -0.70 -2.99
C LEU A 395 0.38 -0.50 -4.34
N ASP A 396 1.64 -0.95 -4.45
CA ASP A 396 2.49 -0.67 -5.61
C ASP A 396 2.03 -1.45 -6.85
N GLN A 397 1.80 -0.73 -7.96
CA GLN A 397 1.34 -1.29 -9.23
C GLN A 397 2.27 -2.38 -9.78
N THR A 398 3.60 -2.21 -9.61
CA THR A 398 4.59 -3.18 -10.12
C THR A 398 4.49 -4.54 -9.44
N VAL A 399 4.09 -4.58 -8.17
CA VAL A 399 3.81 -5.82 -7.44
C VAL A 399 2.60 -6.53 -8.04
N LEU A 400 1.52 -5.79 -8.29
CA LEU A 400 0.29 -6.35 -8.86
C LEU A 400 0.48 -6.82 -10.31
N GLU A 401 1.23 -6.06 -11.12
CA GLU A 401 1.60 -6.41 -12.49
C GLU A 401 2.38 -7.74 -12.54
N ALA A 402 3.37 -7.90 -11.64
CA ALA A 402 4.14 -9.13 -11.53
C ALA A 402 3.28 -10.32 -11.05
N MET A 403 2.39 -10.11 -10.07
CA MET A 403 1.48 -11.15 -9.59
C MET A 403 0.52 -11.64 -10.70
N ILE A 404 -0.10 -10.72 -11.45
CA ILE A 404 -0.99 -11.09 -12.57
C ILE A 404 -0.21 -11.85 -13.66
N SER A 405 1.06 -11.48 -13.89
CA SER A 405 1.95 -12.20 -14.80
C SER A 405 2.46 -13.55 -14.25
N GLY A 406 1.92 -13.99 -13.11
CA GLY A 406 2.24 -15.31 -12.53
C GLY A 406 3.60 -15.39 -11.83
N LYS A 407 4.13 -14.26 -11.34
CA LYS A 407 5.44 -14.25 -10.68
C LYS A 407 5.30 -14.23 -9.17
N PRO A 408 6.08 -15.07 -8.45
CA PRO A 408 6.21 -14.94 -7.00
C PRO A 408 6.92 -13.64 -6.67
N ILE A 409 6.58 -13.06 -5.51
CA ILE A 409 7.02 -11.75 -5.13
C ILE A 409 7.98 -11.81 -3.94
N MET A 410 9.14 -11.18 -4.05
CA MET A 410 10.06 -10.95 -2.93
C MET A 410 9.95 -9.48 -2.50
N VAL A 411 9.30 -9.23 -1.34
CA VAL A 411 8.92 -7.88 -0.91
C VAL A 411 9.39 -7.53 0.48
N ALA A 412 9.64 -6.24 0.70
CA ALA A 412 9.83 -5.70 2.03
C ALA A 412 8.50 -5.73 2.83
N ARG A 413 8.60 -6.00 4.13
CA ARG A 413 7.46 -6.15 5.04
C ARG A 413 6.86 -4.78 5.38
N PHE A 414 6.00 -4.28 4.51
CA PHE A 414 5.14 -3.12 4.77
C PHE A 414 3.68 -3.57 4.77
N ALA A 415 2.91 -3.05 5.71
CA ALA A 415 1.50 -3.39 5.88
C ALA A 415 0.68 -3.18 4.61
N SER A 416 0.92 -2.09 3.87
CA SER A 416 0.28 -1.80 2.58
C SER A 416 0.43 -2.94 1.55
N ILE A 417 1.50 -3.74 1.64
CA ILE A 417 1.74 -4.88 0.74
C ILE A 417 1.29 -6.19 1.40
N THR A 418 1.65 -6.41 2.68
CA THR A 418 1.45 -7.71 3.35
C THR A 418 0.04 -7.93 3.85
N GLU A 419 -0.76 -6.89 4.02
CA GLU A 419 -2.18 -7.01 4.39
C GLU A 419 -3.09 -7.16 3.16
N SER A 420 -2.73 -6.53 2.04
CA SER A 420 -3.59 -6.56 0.84
C SER A 420 -3.11 -7.55 -0.23
N ALA A 421 -1.81 -7.55 -0.59
CA ALA A 421 -1.29 -8.32 -1.73
C ALA A 421 -0.65 -9.64 -1.34
N VAL A 422 0.49 -9.62 -0.63
CA VAL A 422 1.29 -10.80 -0.29
C VAL A 422 0.97 -11.24 1.14
N VAL A 423 -0.19 -11.81 1.33
CA VAL A 423 -0.75 -12.15 2.66
C VAL A 423 -0.29 -13.51 3.20
N SER A 424 0.40 -14.31 2.39
CA SER A 424 0.83 -15.68 2.73
C SER A 424 2.21 -15.94 2.15
N PRO A 425 3.06 -16.75 2.85
CA PRO A 425 4.36 -17.19 2.34
C PRO A 425 4.28 -18.06 1.09
N GLU A 426 3.10 -18.57 0.76
CA GLU A 426 2.83 -19.35 -0.45
C GLU A 426 2.82 -18.49 -1.72
N MET A 427 2.77 -17.15 -1.59
CA MET A 427 2.78 -16.19 -2.71
C MET A 427 4.16 -15.63 -3.00
N GLY A 428 5.13 -15.84 -2.09
CA GLY A 428 6.44 -15.26 -2.24
C GLY A 428 7.26 -15.22 -0.96
N TYR A 429 8.11 -14.20 -0.86
CA TYR A 429 9.09 -14.04 0.21
C TYR A 429 8.95 -12.63 0.83
N VAL A 430 8.68 -12.60 2.10
CA VAL A 430 8.59 -11.34 2.86
C VAL A 430 9.82 -11.20 3.75
N PHE A 431 10.47 -10.03 3.73
CA PHE A 431 11.64 -9.74 4.54
C PHE A 431 11.54 -8.36 5.22
N SER A 432 12.13 -8.21 6.39
CA SER A 432 12.30 -6.88 6.99
C SER A 432 13.27 -6.06 6.14
N PRO A 433 13.04 -4.74 5.93
CA PRO A 433 13.85 -3.91 5.03
C PRO A 433 15.25 -3.62 5.62
N LYS A 434 16.06 -4.67 5.76
CA LYS A 434 17.46 -4.65 6.22
C LYS A 434 18.30 -5.52 5.28
N VAL A 435 19.55 -5.12 5.05
CA VAL A 435 20.51 -5.82 4.16
C VAL A 435 20.59 -7.31 4.47
N GLY A 436 20.85 -7.69 5.74
CA GLY A 436 20.98 -9.09 6.14
C GLY A 436 19.71 -9.92 5.92
N GLN A 437 18.53 -9.34 6.13
CA GLN A 437 17.25 -10.04 5.90
C GLN A 437 16.94 -10.20 4.41
N LEU A 438 17.26 -9.19 3.60
CA LEU A 438 17.16 -9.27 2.15
C LEU A 438 18.13 -10.30 1.59
N LYS A 439 19.39 -10.35 2.07
CA LYS A 439 20.38 -11.38 1.72
C LYS A 439 19.85 -12.78 2.01
N GLN A 440 19.27 -13.02 3.19
CA GLN A 440 18.63 -14.29 3.52
C GLN A 440 17.46 -14.65 2.60
N ALA A 441 16.67 -13.65 2.18
CA ALA A 441 15.59 -13.86 1.22
C ALA A 441 16.12 -14.24 -0.16
N LEU A 442 17.21 -13.62 -0.63
CA LEU A 442 17.90 -13.99 -1.88
C LEU A 442 18.38 -15.45 -1.83
N TYR A 443 19.07 -15.87 -0.77
CA TYR A 443 19.51 -17.26 -0.62
C TYR A 443 18.34 -18.26 -0.61
N ARG A 444 17.21 -17.89 0.01
CA ARG A 444 16.01 -18.76 -0.04
C ARG A 444 15.45 -18.88 -1.45
N VAL A 445 15.35 -17.79 -2.21
CA VAL A 445 14.89 -17.79 -3.60
C VAL A 445 15.79 -18.66 -4.47
N ILE A 446 17.12 -18.51 -4.34
CA ILE A 446 18.10 -19.32 -5.11
C ILE A 446 17.99 -20.81 -4.77
N ARG A 447 17.88 -21.14 -3.49
CA ARG A 447 17.76 -22.53 -3.02
C ARG A 447 16.45 -23.20 -3.45
N ASP A 448 15.33 -22.48 -3.38
CA ASP A 448 14.00 -23.02 -3.69
C ASP A 448 13.86 -23.37 -5.18
N GLY A 449 14.54 -22.64 -6.08
CA GLY A 449 14.59 -22.96 -7.51
C GLY A 449 13.26 -22.74 -8.25
N LYS A 450 13.27 -22.99 -9.58
CA LYS A 450 12.16 -22.64 -10.49
C LYS A 450 10.84 -23.31 -10.13
N GLU A 451 10.84 -24.59 -9.79
CA GLU A 451 9.60 -25.34 -9.52
C GLU A 451 8.81 -24.76 -8.33
N VAL A 452 9.51 -24.42 -7.23
CA VAL A 452 8.88 -23.80 -6.06
C VAL A 452 8.41 -22.38 -6.39
N LEU A 453 9.19 -21.63 -7.18
CA LEU A 453 8.83 -20.28 -7.62
C LEU A 453 7.58 -20.29 -8.50
N GLU A 454 7.45 -21.22 -9.43
CA GLU A 454 6.26 -21.39 -10.29
C GLU A 454 5.01 -21.69 -9.46
N LYS A 455 5.10 -22.57 -8.46
CA LYS A 455 4.00 -22.85 -7.52
C LYS A 455 3.58 -21.59 -6.77
N LYS A 456 4.53 -20.84 -6.22
CA LYS A 456 4.27 -19.57 -5.53
C LYS A 456 3.67 -18.52 -6.47
N GLY A 457 4.17 -18.42 -7.69
CA GLY A 457 3.66 -17.53 -8.72
C GLY A 457 2.22 -17.82 -9.11
N SER A 458 1.86 -19.11 -9.19
CA SER A 458 0.48 -19.54 -9.44
C SER A 458 -0.49 -19.08 -8.34
N VAL A 459 -0.11 -19.23 -7.06
CA VAL A 459 -0.92 -18.75 -5.93
C VAL A 459 -1.05 -17.23 -5.95
N ALA A 460 0.06 -16.52 -6.21
CA ALA A 460 0.05 -15.05 -6.34
C ALA A 460 -0.88 -14.59 -7.46
N LYS A 461 -0.83 -15.25 -8.62
CA LYS A 461 -1.70 -14.96 -9.77
C LYS A 461 -3.18 -15.18 -9.46
N GLN A 462 -3.53 -16.30 -8.81
CA GLN A 462 -4.92 -16.58 -8.42
C GLN A 462 -5.50 -15.45 -7.55
N ARG A 463 -4.72 -15.00 -6.55
CA ARG A 463 -5.12 -13.86 -5.72
C ARG A 463 -5.25 -12.58 -6.54
N ALA A 464 -4.30 -12.31 -7.42
CA ALA A 464 -4.30 -11.09 -8.23
C ALA A 464 -5.51 -11.04 -9.17
N LEU A 465 -5.84 -12.14 -9.84
CA LEU A 465 -7.04 -12.24 -10.68
C LEU A 465 -8.34 -12.10 -9.89
N LYS A 466 -8.34 -12.55 -8.62
CA LYS A 466 -9.51 -12.41 -7.75
C LYS A 466 -9.75 -10.98 -7.30
N LEU A 467 -8.69 -10.16 -7.06
CA LEU A 467 -8.81 -8.89 -6.35
C LEU A 467 -8.27 -7.67 -7.10
N PHE A 468 -7.26 -7.82 -7.98
CA PHE A 468 -6.44 -6.71 -8.47
C PHE A 468 -6.56 -6.48 -9.98
N THR A 469 -7.64 -6.92 -10.62
CA THR A 469 -7.88 -6.62 -12.02
C THR A 469 -8.54 -5.24 -12.19
N ALA A 470 -8.30 -4.60 -13.32
CA ALA A 470 -8.99 -3.36 -13.68
C ALA A 470 -10.51 -3.55 -13.73
N THR A 471 -10.96 -4.73 -14.17
CA THR A 471 -12.38 -5.09 -14.17
C THR A 471 -12.98 -5.10 -12.77
N LYS A 472 -12.30 -5.71 -11.79
CA LYS A 472 -12.76 -5.73 -10.38
C LYS A 472 -12.77 -4.34 -9.76
N MET A 473 -11.69 -3.58 -9.95
CA MET A 473 -11.57 -2.22 -9.46
C MET A 473 -12.69 -1.33 -10.04
N ALA A 474 -12.90 -1.37 -11.35
CA ALA A 474 -13.91 -0.55 -11.99
C ALA A 474 -15.34 -0.91 -11.55
N ALA A 475 -15.65 -2.20 -11.32
CA ALA A 475 -16.95 -2.62 -10.82
C ALA A 475 -17.22 -2.10 -9.39
N ALA A 476 -16.21 -2.12 -8.52
CA ALA A 476 -16.30 -1.56 -7.18
C ALA A 476 -16.48 -0.03 -7.20
N PHE A 477 -15.68 0.69 -8.02
CA PHE A 477 -15.83 2.14 -8.18
C PHE A 477 -17.16 2.53 -8.82
N GLU A 478 -17.64 1.80 -9.83
CA GLU A 478 -18.97 2.02 -10.40
C GLU A 478 -20.04 1.93 -9.32
N ARG A 479 -20.01 0.89 -8.49
CA ARG A 479 -20.97 0.72 -7.40
C ARG A 479 -20.88 1.88 -6.38
N LEU A 480 -19.68 2.29 -5.99
CA LEU A 480 -19.48 3.43 -5.10
C LEU A 480 -20.05 4.72 -5.72
N PHE A 481 -19.74 4.99 -6.97
CA PHE A 481 -20.19 6.19 -7.66
C PHE A 481 -21.71 6.22 -7.88
N LEU A 482 -22.32 5.07 -8.15
CA LEU A 482 -23.78 4.94 -8.20
C LEU A 482 -24.42 5.19 -6.84
N CYS A 483 -23.83 4.66 -5.75
CA CYS A 483 -24.28 4.91 -4.38
C CYS A 483 -24.21 6.41 -4.03
N ILE A 484 -23.08 7.06 -4.27
CA ILE A 484 -22.87 8.50 -4.01
C ILE A 484 -23.87 9.35 -4.81
N SER A 485 -24.00 9.08 -6.11
CA SER A 485 -24.90 9.84 -6.97
C SER A 485 -26.36 9.67 -6.62
N ALA A 486 -26.79 8.45 -6.25
CA ALA A 486 -28.17 8.19 -5.84
C ALA A 486 -28.53 8.90 -4.53
N LYS A 487 -27.63 8.88 -3.53
CA LYS A 487 -27.80 9.64 -2.27
C LYS A 487 -27.92 11.14 -2.53
N ASN A 488 -27.04 11.68 -3.38
CA ASN A 488 -27.00 13.11 -3.69
C ASN A 488 -28.26 13.59 -4.42
N LYS A 489 -28.83 12.75 -5.31
CA LYS A 489 -30.04 13.09 -6.11
C LYS A 489 -31.36 12.63 -5.49
N GLY A 490 -31.33 11.93 -4.37
CA GLY A 490 -32.53 11.41 -3.71
C GLY A 490 -33.28 10.36 -4.55
N GLU A 491 -32.56 9.55 -5.32
CA GLU A 491 -33.16 8.53 -6.19
C GLU A 491 -33.66 7.32 -5.39
N GLY A 492 -34.80 6.74 -5.82
CA GLY A 492 -35.47 5.65 -5.11
C GLY A 492 -34.74 4.29 -5.17
N LYS A 493 -33.75 4.09 -6.07
CA LYS A 493 -32.98 2.84 -6.13
C LYS A 493 -31.77 2.91 -5.20
N ASP A 494 -31.72 1.97 -4.26
CA ASP A 494 -30.60 1.88 -3.30
C ASP A 494 -29.41 1.12 -3.90
N TYR A 495 -28.44 1.87 -4.43
CA TYR A 495 -27.17 1.32 -4.89
C TYR A 495 -26.15 1.09 -3.76
N CYS A 496 -26.46 1.48 -2.52
CA CYS A 496 -25.57 1.36 -1.38
C CYS A 496 -25.72 0.04 -0.62
N SER A 497 -26.75 -0.75 -0.91
CA SER A 497 -26.93 -2.10 -0.34
C SER A 497 -26.32 -3.20 -1.21
N TYR A 498 -25.88 -4.29 -0.56
CA TYR A 498 -25.33 -5.48 -1.22
C TYR A 498 -26.02 -6.74 -0.64
N PRO A 499 -26.38 -7.75 -1.45
CA PRO A 499 -26.39 -7.68 -2.93
C PRO A 499 -27.44 -6.69 -3.44
N LEU A 500 -27.23 -6.15 -4.63
CA LEU A 500 -28.28 -5.41 -5.30
C LEU A 500 -29.31 -6.40 -5.84
N ALA A 501 -30.59 -6.05 -5.78
CA ALA A 501 -31.67 -6.92 -6.27
C ALA A 501 -31.54 -7.39 -7.73
N SER A 502 -30.61 -6.82 -8.47
CA SER A 502 -30.27 -7.14 -9.87
C SER A 502 -28.84 -7.69 -10.08
N ASP A 503 -28.11 -7.98 -8.98
CA ASP A 503 -26.75 -8.57 -9.07
C ASP A 503 -26.79 -10.09 -9.16
#